data_8d702610dd1265a14e090274090a0953
#
_entry.id   8d702610dd1265a14e090274090a0953
#
_cell.length_a   1.000
_cell.length_b   1.000
_cell.length_c   1.000
_cell.angle_alpha   90.00
_cell.angle_beta   90.00
_cell.angle_gamma   90.00
#
_symmetry.space_group_name_H-M   'P 1'
#
loop_
_entity.id
_entity.type
_entity.pdbx_description
1 polymer ?
#
loop_
_entity_poly.entity_id
_entity_poly.type
_entity_poly.pdbx_seq_one_letter_code
_entity_poly.pdbx_strand_id
1 'polypeptide(L)'
;MAQGDQTVSGVPGRYATALFELAQEAKSVDQVGADLASFQVMLDESDDLKRLVRSPVFSAEDQISALEALCAKADITSLALNFIKLAAQNRRLFVLADMIKAYKTLVAQAKGEISAEVTSADKLSPKHLADLKAAIKASVGRDVQLSTRVDPAILGGLVVKVGSRMVDNSLKTKLQNLKTAMKGIG
;
A
#
# COMPACT_ATOMS: atom_id res chain seq x y z
N MET A 1 -1.85 19.14 -8.15
CA MET A 1 -1.47 18.22 -9.23
C MET A 1 -0.91 16.94 -8.62
N ALA A 2 -1.64 15.87 -8.75
CA ALA A 2 -1.28 14.47 -8.94
C ALA A 2 -0.03 13.90 -8.23
N GLN A 3 -0.10 13.65 -6.93
CA GLN A 3 0.81 12.71 -6.25
C GLN A 3 0.13 11.36 -5.95
N GLY A 4 -1.13 11.18 -6.30
CA GLY A 4 -1.85 9.91 -6.20
C GLY A 4 -1.56 8.92 -7.33
N ASP A 5 -0.96 9.38 -8.43
CA ASP A 5 -0.77 8.60 -9.65
C ASP A 5 0.61 7.96 -9.79
N GLN A 6 1.54 8.26 -8.88
CA GLN A 6 2.93 7.78 -8.98
C GLN A 6 3.11 6.31 -8.62
N THR A 7 2.21 5.69 -7.86
CA THR A 7 2.31 4.27 -7.48
C THR A 7 1.87 3.32 -8.59
N VAL A 8 1.08 3.79 -9.55
CA VAL A 8 0.62 3.01 -10.70
C VAL A 8 1.46 3.32 -11.96
N SER A 9 2.38 4.30 -11.89
CA SER A 9 3.27 4.71 -12.97
C SER A 9 4.55 3.85 -12.98
N GLY A 10 5.14 3.70 -14.16
CA GLY A 10 6.39 2.97 -14.34
C GLY A 10 6.25 1.46 -14.53
N VAL A 11 7.34 0.74 -14.29
CA VAL A 11 7.40 -0.72 -14.46
C VAL A 11 6.46 -1.45 -13.48
N PRO A 12 6.45 -1.15 -12.17
CA PRO A 12 5.53 -1.80 -11.24
C PRO A 12 4.07 -1.62 -11.62
N GLY A 13 3.68 -0.41 -12.04
CA GLY A 13 2.31 -0.12 -12.44
C GLY A 13 1.85 -0.93 -13.65
N ARG A 14 2.68 -1.05 -14.69
CA ARG A 14 2.35 -1.85 -15.88
C ARG A 14 2.09 -3.32 -15.54
N TYR A 15 2.95 -3.90 -14.69
CA TYR A 15 2.78 -5.29 -14.23
C TYR A 15 1.52 -5.45 -13.38
N ALA A 16 1.26 -4.51 -12.49
CA ALA A 16 0.07 -4.53 -11.65
C ALA A 16 -1.23 -4.38 -12.47
N THR A 17 -1.23 -3.50 -13.49
CA THR A 17 -2.40 -3.33 -14.39
C THR A 17 -2.67 -4.61 -15.18
N ALA A 18 -1.65 -5.22 -15.80
CA ALA A 18 -1.80 -6.46 -16.53
C ALA A 18 -2.32 -7.61 -15.63
N LEU A 19 -1.80 -7.73 -14.39
CA LEU A 19 -2.29 -8.72 -13.43
C LEU A 19 -3.74 -8.43 -13.03
N PHE A 20 -4.10 -7.16 -12.83
CA PHE A 20 -5.45 -6.76 -12.47
C PHE A 20 -6.46 -7.09 -13.56
N GLU A 21 -6.13 -6.82 -14.82
CA GLU A 21 -6.97 -7.17 -15.99
C GLU A 21 -7.18 -8.68 -16.08
N LEU A 22 -6.12 -9.48 -15.98
CA LEU A 22 -6.21 -10.95 -15.97
C LEU A 22 -7.04 -11.47 -14.77
N ALA A 23 -6.85 -10.89 -13.58
CA ALA A 23 -7.60 -11.27 -12.40
C ALA A 23 -9.08 -10.89 -12.52
N GLN A 24 -9.40 -9.80 -13.22
CA GLN A 24 -10.76 -9.36 -13.49
C GLN A 24 -11.46 -10.29 -14.49
N GLU A 25 -10.79 -10.69 -15.57
CA GLU A 25 -11.28 -11.69 -16.52
C GLU A 25 -11.55 -13.05 -15.85
N ALA A 26 -10.63 -13.47 -14.97
CA ALA A 26 -10.76 -14.71 -14.19
C ALA A 26 -11.73 -14.58 -13.00
N LYS A 27 -12.32 -13.42 -12.74
CA LYS A 27 -13.17 -13.10 -11.57
C LYS A 27 -12.52 -13.48 -10.23
N SER A 28 -11.20 -13.36 -10.13
CA SER A 28 -10.39 -13.77 -8.98
C SER A 28 -9.60 -12.61 -8.36
N VAL A 29 -10.05 -11.37 -8.54
CA VAL A 29 -9.36 -10.16 -8.07
C VAL A 29 -9.08 -10.19 -6.57
N ASP A 30 -10.07 -10.61 -5.76
CA ASP A 30 -9.92 -10.69 -4.30
C ASP A 30 -8.97 -11.80 -3.88
N GLN A 31 -9.05 -12.96 -4.54
CA GLN A 31 -8.18 -14.11 -4.26
C GLN A 31 -6.73 -13.77 -4.57
N VAL A 32 -6.45 -13.24 -5.76
CA VAL A 32 -5.10 -12.78 -6.13
C VAL A 32 -4.60 -11.71 -5.17
N GLY A 33 -5.48 -10.81 -4.73
CA GLY A 33 -5.15 -9.79 -3.73
C GLY A 33 -4.75 -10.38 -2.38
N ALA A 34 -5.46 -11.42 -1.92
CA ALA A 34 -5.15 -12.15 -0.69
C ALA A 34 -3.82 -12.92 -0.80
N ASP A 35 -3.60 -13.60 -1.92
CA ASP A 35 -2.37 -14.35 -2.19
C ASP A 35 -1.14 -13.44 -2.20
N LEU A 36 -1.23 -12.30 -2.89
CA LEU A 36 -0.16 -11.32 -2.92
C LEU A 36 0.07 -10.67 -1.54
N ALA A 37 -0.99 -10.52 -0.73
CA ALA A 37 -0.85 -10.03 0.64
C ALA A 37 -0.12 -11.06 1.52
N SER A 38 -0.47 -12.35 1.41
CA SER A 38 0.21 -13.45 2.10
C SER A 38 1.69 -13.52 1.70
N PHE A 39 1.99 -13.39 0.42
CA PHE A 39 3.38 -13.34 -0.07
C PHE A 39 4.14 -12.13 0.51
N GLN A 40 3.51 -10.96 0.61
CA GLN A 40 4.12 -9.79 1.21
C GLN A 40 4.46 -9.99 2.69
N VAL A 41 3.58 -10.64 3.45
CA VAL A 41 3.83 -10.98 4.86
C VAL A 41 5.04 -11.91 4.97
N MET A 42 5.10 -12.97 4.16
CA MET A 42 6.26 -13.89 4.14
C MET A 42 7.56 -13.13 3.77
N LEU A 43 7.48 -12.19 2.84
CA LEU A 43 8.62 -11.35 2.46
C LEU A 43 9.07 -10.47 3.63
N ASP A 44 8.14 -9.91 4.40
CA ASP A 44 8.43 -9.02 5.52
C ASP A 44 8.98 -9.76 6.74
N GLU A 45 8.58 -11.02 6.93
CA GLU A 45 9.01 -11.86 8.06
C GLU A 45 10.35 -12.58 7.82
N SER A 46 10.72 -12.86 6.56
CA SER A 46 11.92 -13.63 6.22
C SER A 46 13.00 -12.77 5.59
N ASP A 47 14.12 -12.60 6.30
CA ASP A 47 15.28 -11.88 5.75
C ASP A 47 15.99 -12.68 4.65
N ASP A 48 15.91 -14.00 4.67
CA ASP A 48 16.46 -14.85 3.60
C ASP A 48 15.65 -14.70 2.31
N LEU A 49 14.32 -14.61 2.41
CA LEU A 49 13.47 -14.34 1.26
C LEU A 49 13.70 -12.92 0.70
N LYS A 50 13.88 -11.92 1.56
CA LYS A 50 14.29 -10.57 1.13
C LYS A 50 15.61 -10.58 0.38
N ARG A 51 16.58 -11.36 0.89
CA ARG A 51 17.89 -11.54 0.25
C ARG A 51 17.76 -12.21 -1.10
N LEU A 52 16.99 -13.31 -1.20
CA LEU A 52 16.74 -14.02 -2.46
C LEU A 52 16.14 -13.09 -3.53
N VAL A 53 15.14 -12.28 -3.14
CA VAL A 53 14.43 -11.36 -4.04
C VAL A 53 15.31 -10.20 -4.51
N ARG A 54 16.20 -9.69 -3.66
CA ARG A 54 17.03 -8.51 -3.94
C ARG A 54 18.40 -8.82 -4.51
N SER A 55 18.92 -10.02 -4.27
CA SER A 55 20.27 -10.37 -4.67
C SER A 55 20.35 -10.75 -6.14
N PRO A 56 21.24 -10.11 -6.92
CA PRO A 56 21.48 -10.47 -8.31
C PRO A 56 22.37 -11.71 -8.47
N VAL A 57 22.88 -12.28 -7.37
CA VAL A 57 23.80 -13.44 -7.39
C VAL A 57 23.09 -14.72 -7.77
N PHE A 58 21.81 -14.86 -7.38
CA PHE A 58 21.01 -16.03 -7.71
C PHE A 58 20.59 -16.04 -9.17
N SER A 59 20.63 -17.22 -9.81
CA SER A 59 20.09 -17.38 -11.15
C SER A 59 18.57 -17.18 -11.15
N ALA A 60 17.99 -16.83 -12.31
CA ALA A 60 16.54 -16.73 -12.41
C ALA A 60 15.86 -18.10 -12.17
N GLU A 61 16.50 -19.18 -12.58
CA GLU A 61 16.02 -20.55 -12.40
C GLU A 61 15.98 -20.95 -10.92
N ASP A 62 17.03 -20.65 -10.16
CA ASP A 62 17.08 -20.91 -8.72
C ASP A 62 16.03 -20.10 -7.96
N GLN A 63 15.86 -18.82 -8.33
CA GLN A 63 14.83 -17.96 -7.76
C GLN A 63 13.43 -18.51 -8.04
N ILE A 64 13.14 -18.93 -9.26
CA ILE A 64 11.85 -19.51 -9.65
C ILE A 64 11.58 -20.79 -8.87
N SER A 65 12.53 -21.73 -8.81
CA SER A 65 12.37 -23.00 -8.09
C SER A 65 12.11 -22.80 -6.60
N ALA A 66 12.84 -21.88 -5.97
CA ALA A 66 12.64 -21.52 -4.56
C ALA A 66 11.25 -20.88 -4.33
N LEU A 67 10.82 -19.96 -5.20
CA LEU A 67 9.52 -19.29 -5.10
C LEU A 67 8.36 -20.26 -5.36
N GLU A 68 8.50 -21.21 -6.29
CA GLU A 68 7.52 -22.28 -6.52
C GLU A 68 7.30 -23.13 -5.27
N ALA A 69 8.39 -23.57 -4.64
CA ALA A 69 8.31 -24.38 -3.44
C ALA A 69 7.66 -23.63 -2.26
N LEU A 70 7.94 -22.32 -2.15
CA LEU A 70 7.32 -21.45 -1.12
C LEU A 70 5.83 -21.21 -1.39
N CYS A 71 5.47 -20.87 -2.63
CA CYS A 71 4.09 -20.60 -3.02
C CYS A 71 3.22 -21.86 -2.92
N ALA A 72 3.76 -23.05 -3.23
CA ALA A 72 3.06 -24.32 -3.06
C ALA A 72 2.75 -24.63 -1.59
N LYS A 73 3.64 -24.27 -0.66
CA LYS A 73 3.39 -24.41 0.78
C LYS A 73 2.39 -23.41 1.35
N ALA A 74 2.26 -22.27 0.68
CA ALA A 74 1.38 -21.17 1.09
C ALA A 74 0.02 -21.21 0.36
N ASP A 75 -0.28 -22.26 -0.42
CA ASP A 75 -1.50 -22.42 -1.22
C ASP A 75 -1.83 -21.22 -2.12
N ILE A 76 -0.80 -20.59 -2.65
CA ILE A 76 -0.93 -19.42 -3.53
C ILE A 76 -1.47 -19.86 -4.89
N THR A 77 -2.48 -19.17 -5.41
CA THR A 77 -3.12 -19.48 -6.71
C THR A 77 -2.15 -19.43 -7.88
N SER A 78 -2.46 -20.22 -8.92
CA SER A 78 -1.64 -20.31 -10.12
C SER A 78 -1.41 -18.97 -10.81
N LEU A 79 -2.36 -18.04 -10.74
CA LEU A 79 -2.28 -16.73 -11.37
C LEU A 79 -1.26 -15.83 -10.64
N ALA A 80 -1.31 -15.79 -9.31
CA ALA A 80 -0.33 -15.06 -8.51
C ALA A 80 1.07 -15.68 -8.63
N LEU A 81 1.18 -17.02 -8.65
CA LEU A 81 2.42 -17.74 -8.87
C LEU A 81 3.04 -17.40 -10.23
N ASN A 82 2.24 -17.46 -11.31
CA ASN A 82 2.71 -17.15 -12.66
C ASN A 82 3.21 -15.69 -12.77
N PHE A 83 2.55 -14.77 -12.09
CA PHE A 83 2.99 -13.38 -12.01
C PHE A 83 4.35 -13.24 -11.33
N ILE A 84 4.56 -13.92 -10.20
CA ILE A 84 5.83 -13.92 -9.46
C ILE A 84 6.93 -14.56 -10.34
N LYS A 85 6.65 -15.67 -11.02
CA LYS A 85 7.58 -16.32 -11.97
C LYS A 85 7.96 -15.38 -13.10
N LEU A 86 6.99 -14.69 -13.70
CA LEU A 86 7.24 -13.72 -14.78
C LEU A 86 8.15 -12.59 -14.30
N ALA A 87 7.95 -12.09 -13.07
CA ALA A 87 8.83 -11.09 -12.48
C ALA A 87 10.25 -11.63 -12.28
N ALA A 88 10.41 -12.91 -11.88
CA ALA A 88 11.70 -13.58 -11.74
C ALA A 88 12.41 -13.76 -13.09
N GLN A 89 11.71 -14.26 -14.11
CA GLN A 89 12.25 -14.45 -15.47
C GLN A 89 12.77 -13.13 -16.05
N ASN A 90 12.05 -12.05 -15.83
CA ASN A 90 12.44 -10.70 -16.27
C ASN A 90 13.47 -10.03 -15.36
N ARG A 91 13.99 -10.72 -14.34
CA ARG A 91 14.92 -10.19 -13.33
C ARG A 91 14.42 -8.92 -12.65
N ARG A 92 13.11 -8.89 -12.32
CA ARG A 92 12.42 -7.74 -11.72
C ARG A 92 11.82 -8.05 -10.35
N LEU A 93 12.30 -9.10 -9.67
CA LEU A 93 11.82 -9.45 -8.33
C LEU A 93 12.05 -8.35 -7.31
N PHE A 94 13.10 -7.55 -7.45
CA PHE A 94 13.41 -6.47 -6.52
C PHE A 94 12.34 -5.37 -6.46
N VAL A 95 11.49 -5.23 -7.50
CA VAL A 95 10.33 -4.31 -7.51
C VAL A 95 9.01 -5.00 -7.21
N LEU A 96 9.02 -6.29 -6.81
CA LEU A 96 7.80 -7.06 -6.56
C LEU A 96 6.93 -6.44 -5.44
N ALA A 97 7.54 -5.95 -4.38
CA ALA A 97 6.81 -5.25 -3.31
C ALA A 97 6.05 -4.02 -3.83
N ASP A 98 6.66 -3.25 -4.74
CA ASP A 98 6.00 -2.09 -5.36
C ASP A 98 4.90 -2.53 -6.34
N MET A 99 5.08 -3.66 -7.06
CA MET A 99 4.03 -4.24 -7.90
C MET A 99 2.81 -4.66 -7.07
N ILE A 100 3.03 -5.31 -5.93
CA ILE A 100 1.96 -5.71 -4.99
C ILE A 100 1.22 -4.48 -4.46
N LYS A 101 1.95 -3.44 -4.10
CA LYS A 101 1.38 -2.17 -3.64
C LYS A 101 0.53 -1.50 -4.72
N ALA A 102 1.03 -1.46 -5.95
CA ALA A 102 0.31 -0.93 -7.11
C ALA A 102 -0.97 -1.73 -7.39
N TYR A 103 -0.91 -3.08 -7.32
CA TYR A 103 -2.09 -3.93 -7.48
C TYR A 103 -3.16 -3.63 -6.41
N LYS A 104 -2.78 -3.52 -5.13
CA LYS A 104 -3.70 -3.13 -4.05
C LYS A 104 -4.37 -1.79 -4.32
N THR A 105 -3.63 -0.83 -4.87
CA THR A 105 -4.18 0.49 -5.23
C THR A 105 -5.21 0.38 -6.35
N LEU A 106 -4.94 -0.42 -7.40
CA LEU A 106 -5.89 -0.67 -8.50
C LEU A 106 -7.17 -1.35 -8.02
N VAL A 107 -7.05 -2.36 -7.15
CA VAL A 107 -8.20 -3.04 -6.54
C VAL A 107 -9.06 -2.07 -5.73
N ALA A 108 -8.43 -1.22 -4.91
CA ALA A 108 -9.13 -0.20 -4.13
C ALA A 108 -9.87 0.81 -5.04
N GLN A 109 -9.22 1.27 -6.11
CA GLN A 109 -9.83 2.16 -7.10
C GLN A 109 -11.02 1.49 -7.81
N ALA A 110 -10.89 0.23 -8.22
CA ALA A 110 -11.97 -0.52 -8.88
C ALA A 110 -13.16 -0.77 -7.95
N LYS A 111 -12.91 -0.99 -6.66
CA LYS A 111 -13.96 -1.10 -5.63
C LYS A 111 -14.58 0.25 -5.26
N GLY A 112 -14.07 1.34 -5.82
CA GLY A 112 -14.52 2.70 -5.48
C GLY A 112 -14.11 3.10 -4.06
N GLU A 113 -13.16 2.39 -3.45
CA GLU A 113 -12.60 2.73 -2.15
C GLU A 113 -11.73 3.98 -2.28
N ILE A 114 -11.85 4.89 -1.34
CA ILE A 114 -11.01 6.09 -1.28
C ILE A 114 -9.87 5.82 -0.32
N SER A 115 -8.63 6.01 -0.78
CA SER A 115 -7.48 5.97 0.11
C SER A 115 -7.44 7.22 0.98
N ALA A 116 -7.33 7.01 2.30
CA ALA A 116 -7.08 8.08 3.25
C ALA A 116 -5.75 7.85 3.96
N GLU A 117 -4.89 8.84 3.90
CA GLU A 117 -3.63 8.86 4.66
C GLU A 117 -3.84 9.63 5.96
N VAL A 118 -3.53 8.99 7.08
CA VAL A 118 -3.66 9.56 8.41
C VAL A 118 -2.28 9.68 9.03
N THR A 119 -1.84 10.91 9.29
CA THR A 119 -0.62 11.18 10.04
C THR A 119 -0.98 11.52 11.49
N SER A 120 -0.38 10.82 12.44
CA SER A 120 -0.54 11.01 13.88
C SER A 120 0.82 11.22 14.54
N ALA A 121 0.84 11.91 15.71
CA ALA A 121 2.08 12.07 16.47
C ALA A 121 2.55 10.74 17.07
N ASP A 122 1.60 9.91 17.52
CA ASP A 122 1.83 8.61 18.15
C ASP A 122 1.07 7.50 17.42
N LYS A 123 1.40 6.24 17.70
CA LYS A 123 0.67 5.09 17.15
C LYS A 123 -0.78 5.11 17.62
N LEU A 124 -1.70 5.09 16.66
CA LEU A 124 -3.13 5.00 16.95
C LEU A 124 -3.50 3.60 17.45
N SER A 125 -4.40 3.55 18.46
CA SER A 125 -4.96 2.29 18.92
C SER A 125 -5.90 1.70 17.86
N PRO A 126 -6.10 0.36 17.84
CA PRO A 126 -7.03 -0.27 16.91
C PRO A 126 -8.46 0.30 16.99
N LYS A 127 -8.89 0.71 18.19
CA LYS A 127 -10.19 1.36 18.42
C LYS A 127 -10.26 2.72 17.73
N HIS A 128 -9.25 3.56 17.90
CA HIS A 128 -9.19 4.88 17.23
C HIS A 128 -9.17 4.75 15.72
N LEU A 129 -8.51 3.72 15.17
CA LEU A 129 -8.50 3.45 13.72
C LEU A 129 -9.90 3.06 13.22
N ALA A 130 -10.63 2.25 13.97
CA ALA A 130 -12.00 1.86 13.62
C ALA A 130 -12.96 3.06 13.65
N ASP A 131 -12.90 3.87 14.70
CA ASP A 131 -13.73 5.07 14.85
C ASP A 131 -13.42 6.09 13.74
N LEU A 132 -12.16 6.28 13.41
CA LEU A 132 -11.72 7.18 12.35
C LEU A 132 -12.19 6.69 10.96
N LYS A 133 -12.09 5.38 10.71
CA LYS A 133 -12.60 4.77 9.47
C LYS A 133 -14.09 4.98 9.33
N ALA A 134 -14.86 4.79 10.41
CA ALA A 134 -16.30 5.01 10.43
C ALA A 134 -16.66 6.50 10.19
N ALA A 135 -15.94 7.42 10.82
CA ALA A 135 -16.16 8.86 10.65
C ALA A 135 -15.85 9.32 9.22
N ILE A 136 -14.75 8.85 8.61
CA ILE A 136 -14.40 9.19 7.23
C ILE A 136 -15.41 8.58 6.27
N LYS A 137 -15.81 7.31 6.47
CA LYS A 137 -16.85 6.65 5.67
C LYS A 137 -18.18 7.42 5.72
N ALA A 138 -18.58 7.91 6.88
CA ALA A 138 -19.79 8.73 7.04
C ALA A 138 -19.69 10.07 6.30
N SER A 139 -18.50 10.69 6.28
CA SER A 139 -18.27 11.97 5.60
C SER A 139 -18.17 11.85 4.08
N VAL A 140 -17.62 10.75 3.58
CA VAL A 140 -17.32 10.55 2.15
C VAL A 140 -18.37 9.69 1.44
N GLY A 141 -19.15 8.90 2.20
CA GLY A 141 -20.21 8.01 1.67
C GLY A 141 -19.68 6.77 0.95
N ARG A 142 -18.37 6.46 1.08
CA ARG A 142 -17.71 5.32 0.42
C ARG A 142 -16.79 4.59 1.40
N ASP A 143 -16.47 3.35 1.10
CA ASP A 143 -15.46 2.62 1.87
C ASP A 143 -14.09 3.26 1.73
N VAL A 144 -13.36 3.31 2.86
CA VAL A 144 -12.08 4.02 2.96
C VAL A 144 -11.00 3.05 3.39
N GLN A 145 -9.92 3.00 2.60
CA GLN A 145 -8.71 2.29 2.98
C GLN A 145 -7.78 3.27 3.73
N LEU A 146 -7.52 2.98 5.02
CA LEU A 146 -6.67 3.82 5.86
C LEU A 146 -5.21 3.38 5.76
N SER A 147 -4.36 4.33 5.44
CA SER A 147 -2.90 4.22 5.58
C SER A 147 -2.47 5.12 6.73
N THR A 148 -1.76 4.58 7.71
CA THR A 148 -1.32 5.34 8.89
C THR A 148 0.17 5.62 8.83
N ARG A 149 0.54 6.87 9.14
CA ARG A 149 1.92 7.31 9.29
C ARG A 149 2.10 7.97 10.66
N VAL A 150 3.19 7.63 11.33
CA VAL A 150 3.55 8.28 12.60
C VAL A 150 4.58 9.37 12.31
N ASP A 151 4.28 10.60 12.69
CA ASP A 151 5.18 11.75 12.57
C ASP A 151 5.10 12.60 13.86
N PRO A 152 6.06 12.44 14.78
CA PRO A 152 6.11 13.24 16.02
C PRO A 152 6.23 14.75 15.79
N ALA A 153 6.65 15.18 14.60
CA ALA A 153 6.84 16.60 14.29
C ALA A 153 5.53 17.41 14.27
N ILE A 154 4.37 16.74 14.20
CA ILE A 154 3.06 17.41 14.31
C ILE A 154 2.69 17.78 15.75
N LEU A 155 3.48 17.36 16.75
CA LEU A 155 3.32 17.61 18.21
C LEU A 155 2.08 16.96 18.82
N GLY A 156 1.06 16.62 18.05
CA GLY A 156 -0.20 16.03 18.50
C GLY A 156 -1.34 16.33 17.54
N GLY A 157 -2.47 15.65 17.73
CA GLY A 157 -3.60 15.71 16.83
C GLY A 157 -3.43 14.78 15.63
N LEU A 158 -4.20 15.04 14.56
CA LEU A 158 -4.26 14.23 13.36
C LEU A 158 -4.23 15.11 12.10
N VAL A 159 -3.52 14.67 11.09
CA VAL A 159 -3.62 15.16 9.72
C VAL A 159 -4.23 14.06 8.88
N VAL A 160 -5.36 14.32 8.26
CA VAL A 160 -6.10 13.34 7.45
C VAL A 160 -6.15 13.86 6.01
N LYS A 161 -5.61 13.07 5.08
CA LYS A 161 -5.65 13.35 3.66
C LYS A 161 -6.54 12.30 2.98
N VAL A 162 -7.63 12.75 2.39
CA VAL A 162 -8.59 11.88 1.69
C VAL A 162 -8.64 12.31 0.22
N GLY A 163 -8.00 11.54 -0.65
CA GLY A 163 -7.85 11.94 -2.05
C GLY A 163 -7.16 13.31 -2.21
N SER A 164 -7.85 14.29 -2.77
CA SER A 164 -7.36 15.67 -2.93
C SER A 164 -7.67 16.59 -1.74
N ARG A 165 -8.48 16.13 -0.77
CA ARG A 165 -8.82 16.90 0.44
C ARG A 165 -7.86 16.58 1.57
N MET A 166 -7.38 17.63 2.26
CA MET A 166 -6.54 17.49 3.45
C MET A 166 -7.19 18.27 4.61
N VAL A 167 -7.33 17.60 5.74
CA VAL A 167 -7.81 18.18 6.98
C VAL A 167 -6.68 18.07 8.00
N ASP A 168 -6.15 19.22 8.40
CA ASP A 168 -5.06 19.31 9.37
C ASP A 168 -5.58 19.86 10.70
N ASN A 169 -5.64 18.98 11.70
CA ASN A 169 -6.02 19.28 13.08
C ASN A 169 -4.82 19.16 14.05
N SER A 170 -3.59 19.24 13.51
CA SER A 170 -2.38 19.13 14.32
C SER A 170 -2.21 20.31 15.29
N LEU A 171 -1.60 20.04 16.43
CA LEU A 171 -1.24 21.08 17.39
C LEU A 171 -0.23 22.06 16.80
N LYS A 172 0.67 21.57 15.94
CA LYS A 172 1.63 22.41 15.22
C LYS A 172 0.94 23.49 14.39
N THR A 173 -0.05 23.13 13.60
CA THR A 173 -0.80 24.09 12.77
C THR A 173 -1.61 25.05 13.63
N LYS A 174 -2.24 24.57 14.72
CA LYS A 174 -2.96 25.43 15.66
C LYS A 174 -2.05 26.47 16.31
N LEU A 175 -0.85 26.07 16.76
CA LEU A 175 0.14 26.98 17.34
C LEU A 175 0.67 27.98 16.31
N GLN A 176 0.90 27.53 15.07
CA GLN A 176 1.33 28.41 13.99
C GLN A 176 0.29 29.48 13.68
N ASN A 177 -0.99 29.08 13.60
CA ASN A 177 -2.11 30.00 13.37
C ASN A 177 -2.25 31.01 14.52
N LEU A 178 -2.12 30.55 15.77
CA LEU A 178 -2.13 31.42 16.94
C LEU A 178 -0.98 32.44 16.89
N LYS A 179 0.24 31.98 16.59
CA LYS A 179 1.41 32.84 16.45
C LYS A 179 1.20 33.89 15.35
N THR A 180 0.60 33.53 14.23
CA THR A 180 0.31 34.45 13.13
C THR A 180 -0.75 35.47 13.53
N ALA A 181 -1.82 35.03 14.20
CA ALA A 181 -2.87 35.91 14.72
C ALA A 181 -2.32 36.92 15.73
N MET A 182 -1.41 36.48 16.61
CA MET A 182 -0.77 37.39 17.60
C MET A 182 0.20 38.39 16.95
N LYS A 183 0.85 38.02 15.83
CA LYS A 183 1.72 38.93 15.09
C LYS A 183 0.97 39.93 14.21
N GLY A 184 -0.26 39.64 13.83
CA GLY A 184 -1.10 40.52 13.00
C GLY A 184 -1.88 41.59 13.79
N ILE A 185 -1.67 41.70 15.12
CA ILE A 185 -2.29 42.72 16.01
C ILE A 185 -1.26 43.82 16.39
N GLY A 186 -0.15 43.94 15.64
CA GLY A 186 0.87 44.97 15.83
C GLY A 186 0.95 45.90 14.63
#